data_ff1c372629243073a64095d25732bb1e
#
_entry.id   ff1c372629243073a64095d25732bb1e
#
_cell.length_a   1.000
_cell.length_b   1.000
_cell.length_c   1.000
_cell.angle_alpha   90.00
_cell.angle_beta   90.00
_cell.angle_gamma   90.00
#
_symmetry.space_group_name_H-M   'P 1'
#
loop_
_entity.id
_entity.type
_entity.pdbx_description
1 polymer ?
#
loop_
_entity_poly.entity_id
_entity_poly.type
_entity_poly.pdbx_seq_one_letter_code
_entity_poly.pdbx_strand_id
1 'polypeptide(L)'
;MFDTLAAVAVRGTVPDSALLARVAQARPQLSAAALTANAGEPYSRLVLRVDDQVEIMLARWRPGQRCAPHDHGGAGGFVVLLEGTFVERRFDWDDQDLVVTHSETLPAGAVTGITSEVIHDMMAPEGGLSLHLYSPPANSMRVFDLQRREVLELVGNYGAWIPEGDHARIPFARVAPARHAPPVIWVGHTTHYRGGSAEFAAAAATMARELGAANPEADVVVAGLNGKADFTDAMRHLADAGREISQLHLISHSGMYGPMFGSTRWPEQFSPHEWRTMAIPFSATGQAYFHACRTARWFAPFFADVFGVTSFGNRDYTTVSARHDRFAWAGRRPADRQSLYLIDTPGHKSHGWTGSIRKYLGAAARPLVQCDPAGGFAANQPSGTYDPVAELYDRAYVDIRVRGAEWRWVVQRAAQVRAQLGRGLRVLEIGCGTGALLRALDEDGMIDFAVGVDCSAPMLDRARERSRDSRRLRFQQVHGPELDVPDDQFDVVISFLSFRYLDWDPVMAEIRRVLAPGGRLWVVDMVAQPVRVRELGVLARSTLSHLQTRRTRPQFAADLTALTTHPDWLKMLARNPIRAEHEYRWYFASRFPGTGIELLTATSTQRVVAFDSGPLPKGRTAPLTYP
;
A
#
# COMPACT_ATOMS: atom_id res chain seq x y z
N MET A 1 31.57 -13.78 -22.85
CA MET A 1 31.95 -13.18 -21.55
C MET A 1 31.33 -11.80 -21.38
N PHE A 2 31.59 -10.85 -22.26
CA PHE A 2 31.07 -9.47 -22.12
C PHE A 2 29.55 -9.37 -22.10
N ASP A 3 28.82 -10.15 -22.91
CA ASP A 3 27.35 -10.16 -22.87
C ASP A 3 26.79 -10.64 -21.52
N THR A 4 27.47 -11.63 -20.91
CA THR A 4 27.07 -12.12 -19.57
C THR A 4 27.38 -11.08 -18.51
N LEU A 5 28.53 -10.39 -18.60
CA LEU A 5 28.88 -9.28 -17.69
C LEU A 5 27.90 -8.11 -17.84
N ALA A 6 27.55 -7.75 -19.06
CA ALA A 6 26.54 -6.71 -19.33
C ALA A 6 25.18 -7.06 -18.70
N ALA A 7 24.71 -8.30 -18.90
CA ALA A 7 23.44 -8.76 -18.32
C ALA A 7 23.45 -8.78 -16.78
N VAL A 8 24.60 -8.98 -16.15
CA VAL A 8 24.76 -8.93 -14.69
C VAL A 8 24.74 -7.48 -14.21
N ALA A 9 25.42 -6.56 -14.91
CA ALA A 9 25.41 -5.14 -14.59
C ALA A 9 24.01 -4.53 -14.69
N VAL A 10 23.28 -4.82 -15.77
CA VAL A 10 21.90 -4.35 -15.97
C VAL A 10 20.95 -4.84 -14.86
N ARG A 11 21.17 -6.04 -14.34
CA ARG A 11 20.36 -6.58 -13.23
C ARG A 11 20.78 -6.07 -11.84
N GLY A 12 21.87 -5.33 -11.74
CA GLY A 12 22.43 -4.87 -10.47
C GLY A 12 22.88 -6.00 -9.54
N THR A 13 23.19 -7.19 -10.08
CA THR A 13 23.63 -8.35 -9.29
C THR A 13 25.13 -8.51 -9.35
N VAL A 14 25.75 -8.88 -8.23
CA VAL A 14 27.20 -9.15 -8.18
C VAL A 14 27.52 -10.39 -9.06
N PRO A 15 28.63 -10.39 -9.84
CA PRO A 15 29.06 -11.55 -10.61
C PRO A 15 29.25 -12.79 -9.73
N ASP A 16 28.72 -13.91 -10.18
CA ASP A 16 28.95 -15.18 -9.51
C ASP A 16 30.38 -15.71 -9.68
N SER A 17 30.75 -16.70 -8.90
CA SER A 17 32.10 -17.30 -8.92
C SER A 17 32.47 -17.88 -10.28
N ALA A 18 31.52 -18.40 -11.05
CA ALA A 18 31.75 -18.96 -12.37
C ALA A 18 32.09 -17.88 -13.40
N LEU A 19 31.41 -16.74 -13.35
CA LEU A 19 31.67 -15.58 -14.20
C LEU A 19 33.03 -14.94 -13.84
N LEU A 20 33.31 -14.78 -12.53
CA LEU A 20 34.62 -14.29 -12.07
C LEU A 20 35.77 -15.21 -12.48
N ALA A 21 35.60 -16.53 -12.46
CA ALA A 21 36.60 -17.47 -12.97
C ALA A 21 36.88 -17.30 -14.48
N ARG A 22 35.83 -17.05 -15.28
CA ARG A 22 35.99 -16.73 -16.72
C ARG A 22 36.70 -15.41 -16.96
N VAL A 23 36.41 -14.38 -16.14
CA VAL A 23 37.14 -13.10 -16.18
C VAL A 23 38.61 -13.30 -15.82
N ALA A 24 38.90 -14.09 -14.78
CA ALA A 24 40.27 -14.44 -14.39
C ALA A 24 41.05 -15.20 -15.50
N GLN A 25 40.37 -16.11 -16.21
CA GLN A 25 40.98 -16.82 -17.38
C GLN A 25 41.29 -15.86 -18.55
N ALA A 26 40.46 -14.83 -18.76
CA ALA A 26 40.66 -13.82 -19.80
C ALA A 26 41.68 -12.73 -19.39
N ARG A 27 42.18 -12.74 -18.15
CA ARG A 27 43.10 -11.70 -17.64
C ARG A 27 44.32 -11.46 -18.52
N PRO A 28 45.05 -12.47 -19.07
CA PRO A 28 46.22 -12.19 -19.90
C PRO A 28 45.88 -11.39 -21.16
N GLN A 29 44.76 -11.69 -21.81
CA GLN A 29 44.29 -10.96 -23.00
C GLN A 29 43.86 -9.56 -22.64
N LEU A 30 43.14 -9.40 -21.53
CA LEU A 30 42.71 -8.08 -21.02
C LEU A 30 43.94 -7.23 -20.63
N SER A 31 44.93 -7.83 -19.99
CA SER A 31 46.17 -7.11 -19.63
C SER A 31 46.96 -6.68 -20.87
N ALA A 32 47.02 -7.51 -21.90
CA ALA A 32 47.68 -7.18 -23.16
C ALA A 32 46.95 -6.09 -23.96
N ALA A 33 45.61 -5.99 -23.82
CA ALA A 33 44.80 -5.00 -24.48
C ALA A 33 44.82 -3.63 -23.77
N ALA A 34 45.12 -3.58 -22.45
CA ALA A 34 45.07 -2.38 -21.66
C ALA A 34 46.09 -1.32 -22.12
N LEU A 35 45.60 -0.09 -22.26
CA LEU A 35 46.45 1.05 -22.65
C LEU A 35 47.34 1.51 -21.49
N THR A 36 48.42 2.25 -21.82
CA THR A 36 49.24 2.93 -20.83
C THR A 36 48.60 4.30 -20.53
N ALA A 37 48.53 4.70 -19.28
CA ALA A 37 48.00 6.02 -18.87
C ALA A 37 48.96 7.15 -19.34
N ASN A 38 48.38 8.26 -19.75
CA ASN A 38 49.14 9.48 -20.11
C ASN A 38 49.79 10.12 -18.88
N ALA A 39 50.72 11.00 -19.12
CA ALA A 39 51.34 11.77 -18.04
C ALA A 39 50.24 12.62 -17.35
N GLY A 40 50.18 12.57 -16.01
CA GLY A 40 49.16 13.28 -15.22
C GLY A 40 47.89 12.48 -14.95
N GLU A 41 47.61 11.42 -15.71
CA GLU A 41 46.44 10.56 -15.47
C GLU A 41 46.79 9.43 -14.49
N PRO A 42 45.97 9.14 -13.49
CA PRO A 42 46.21 8.04 -12.53
C PRO A 42 46.03 6.64 -13.15
N TYR A 43 45.23 6.51 -14.20
CA TYR A 43 44.98 5.28 -14.95
C TYR A 43 44.63 5.57 -16.41
N SER A 44 44.86 4.59 -17.28
CA SER A 44 44.36 4.60 -18.65
C SER A 44 42.90 4.12 -18.69
N ARG A 45 42.15 4.52 -19.69
CA ARG A 45 40.76 4.10 -19.90
C ARG A 45 40.62 3.48 -21.30
N LEU A 46 40.23 2.21 -21.35
CA LEU A 46 39.91 1.51 -22.59
C LEU A 46 38.46 1.01 -22.50
N VAL A 47 37.57 1.61 -23.27
CA VAL A 47 36.16 1.18 -23.35
C VAL A 47 36.14 -0.08 -24.24
N LEU A 48 35.68 -1.19 -23.67
CA LEU A 48 35.55 -2.48 -24.35
C LEU A 48 34.17 -2.67 -24.98
N ARG A 49 33.14 -2.07 -24.34
CA ARG A 49 31.77 -2.03 -24.82
C ARG A 49 31.06 -0.82 -24.22
N VAL A 50 30.26 -0.16 -25.03
CA VAL A 50 29.30 0.85 -24.58
C VAL A 50 28.05 0.76 -25.49
N ASP A 51 26.89 0.74 -24.88
CA ASP A 51 25.58 0.88 -25.52
C ASP A 51 24.68 1.73 -24.60
N ASP A 52 23.40 1.82 -24.89
CA ASP A 52 22.44 2.63 -24.09
C ASP A 52 22.13 2.05 -22.70
N GLN A 53 22.51 0.83 -22.41
CA GLN A 53 22.25 0.14 -21.14
C GLN A 53 23.49 -0.10 -20.28
N VAL A 54 24.66 -0.27 -20.90
CA VAL A 54 25.86 -0.66 -20.15
C VAL A 54 27.15 -0.09 -20.75
N GLU A 55 28.09 0.20 -19.87
CA GLU A 55 29.48 0.48 -20.22
C GLU A 55 30.39 -0.55 -19.54
N ILE A 56 31.32 -1.13 -20.31
CA ILE A 56 32.39 -2.00 -19.81
C ILE A 56 33.73 -1.41 -20.22
N MET A 57 34.56 -1.07 -19.24
CA MET A 57 35.86 -0.49 -19.49
C MET A 57 36.96 -1.16 -18.68
N LEU A 58 38.17 -1.08 -19.22
CA LEU A 58 39.39 -1.57 -18.59
C LEU A 58 40.26 -0.37 -18.19
N ALA A 59 40.76 -0.39 -16.96
CA ALA A 59 41.65 0.66 -16.43
C ALA A 59 42.99 0.05 -15.98
N ARG A 60 44.11 0.55 -16.55
CA ARG A 60 45.47 0.22 -16.08
C ARG A 60 45.99 1.37 -15.22
N TRP A 61 46.30 1.05 -14.00
CA TRP A 61 46.68 1.99 -12.96
C TRP A 61 48.18 2.19 -12.88
N ARG A 62 48.59 3.46 -12.73
CA ARG A 62 49.97 3.80 -12.48
C ARG A 62 50.33 3.59 -11.01
N PRO A 63 51.56 3.09 -10.70
CA PRO A 63 51.97 2.86 -9.33
C PRO A 63 51.88 4.13 -8.47
N GLY A 64 51.22 3.99 -7.30
CA GLY A 64 51.10 5.03 -6.30
C GLY A 64 50.22 6.25 -6.67
N GLN A 65 49.63 6.25 -7.87
CA GLN A 65 48.73 7.31 -8.28
C GLN A 65 47.30 7.02 -7.82
N ARG A 66 46.68 8.04 -7.20
CA ARG A 66 45.29 7.96 -6.72
C ARG A 66 44.39 8.75 -7.64
N CYS A 67 43.26 8.19 -8.02
CA CYS A 67 42.24 9.01 -8.70
C CYS A 67 41.62 10.01 -7.72
N ALA A 68 40.99 11.05 -8.25
CA ALA A 68 40.22 11.98 -7.41
C ALA A 68 38.96 11.30 -6.88
N PRO A 69 38.45 11.69 -5.69
CA PRO A 69 37.13 11.29 -5.26
C PRO A 69 36.09 11.64 -6.33
N HIS A 70 35.21 10.70 -6.65
CA HIS A 70 34.24 10.85 -7.73
C HIS A 70 33.00 10.02 -7.48
N ASP A 71 31.90 10.44 -8.08
CA ASP A 71 30.72 9.62 -8.29
C ASP A 71 30.59 9.18 -9.76
N HIS A 72 29.55 8.47 -10.07
CA HIS A 72 29.35 7.87 -11.39
C HIS A 72 28.15 8.46 -12.15
N GLY A 73 27.69 9.67 -11.77
CA GLY A 73 26.61 10.39 -12.48
C GLY A 73 25.29 9.62 -12.52
N GLY A 74 24.94 8.94 -11.43
CA GLY A 74 23.73 8.12 -11.34
C GLY A 74 23.87 6.67 -11.84
N ALA A 75 25.03 6.28 -12.41
CA ALA A 75 25.31 4.91 -12.79
C ALA A 75 25.62 4.05 -11.55
N GLY A 76 25.13 2.81 -11.56
CA GLY A 76 25.51 1.77 -10.62
C GLY A 76 26.32 0.67 -11.32
N GLY A 77 26.90 -0.24 -10.53
CA GLY A 77 27.67 -1.34 -11.12
C GLY A 77 28.69 -1.95 -10.18
N PHE A 78 29.80 -2.39 -10.74
CA PHE A 78 30.89 -3.00 -9.95
C PHE A 78 32.23 -2.92 -10.66
N VAL A 79 33.29 -3.00 -9.86
CA VAL A 79 34.68 -3.05 -10.33
C VAL A 79 35.27 -4.39 -9.93
N VAL A 80 35.85 -5.12 -10.90
CA VAL A 80 36.60 -6.36 -10.69
C VAL A 80 38.09 -6.06 -10.76
N LEU A 81 38.82 -6.35 -9.69
CA LEU A 81 40.26 -6.11 -9.63
C LEU A 81 41.00 -7.30 -10.27
N LEU A 82 41.70 -7.07 -11.37
CA LEU A 82 42.33 -8.13 -12.16
C LEU A 82 43.79 -8.35 -11.77
N GLU A 83 44.56 -7.29 -11.52
CA GLU A 83 45.98 -7.33 -11.16
C GLU A 83 46.29 -6.26 -10.10
N GLY A 84 47.18 -6.56 -9.19
CA GLY A 84 47.64 -5.68 -8.14
C GLY A 84 46.75 -5.67 -6.90
N THR A 85 47.14 -4.85 -5.94
CA THR A 85 46.38 -4.57 -4.71
C THR A 85 45.90 -3.13 -4.78
N PHE A 86 44.68 -2.92 -4.39
CA PHE A 86 44.05 -1.58 -4.42
C PHE A 86 43.68 -1.10 -3.03
N VAL A 87 43.78 0.21 -2.81
CA VAL A 87 43.26 0.87 -1.63
C VAL A 87 42.08 1.73 -2.08
N GLU A 88 40.88 1.34 -1.71
CA GLU A 88 39.64 2.12 -1.92
C GLU A 88 39.36 2.96 -0.68
N ARG A 89 38.95 4.22 -0.87
CA ARG A 89 38.38 5.05 0.18
C ARG A 89 36.99 5.47 -0.26
N ARG A 90 36.04 5.47 0.67
CA ARG A 90 34.70 5.97 0.48
C ARG A 90 34.52 7.25 1.29
N PHE A 91 33.76 8.16 0.71
CA PHE A 91 33.56 9.50 1.27
C PHE A 91 32.09 9.73 1.52
N ASP A 92 31.83 10.55 2.51
CA ASP A 92 30.52 11.11 2.79
C ASP A 92 30.64 12.57 3.19
N TRP A 93 29.52 13.27 3.14
CA TRP A 93 29.48 14.68 3.52
C TRP A 93 29.42 14.81 5.04
N ASP A 94 30.33 15.59 5.61
CA ASP A 94 30.28 16.11 6.97
C ASP A 94 30.07 17.62 6.89
N ASP A 95 28.83 18.07 6.99
CA ASP A 95 28.39 19.43 6.71
C ASP A 95 28.73 19.85 5.26
N GLN A 96 29.69 20.72 5.08
CA GLN A 96 30.14 21.20 3.77
C GLN A 96 31.50 20.62 3.33
N ASP A 97 31.96 19.61 4.01
CA ASP A 97 33.22 18.92 3.72
C ASP A 97 32.99 17.45 3.34
N LEU A 98 33.77 16.96 2.41
CA LEU A 98 33.79 15.58 2.01
C LEU A 98 34.88 14.84 2.80
N VAL A 99 34.47 13.93 3.70
CA VAL A 99 35.37 13.21 4.61
C VAL A 99 35.43 11.72 4.29
N VAL A 100 36.56 11.10 4.58
CA VAL A 100 36.71 9.62 4.42
C VAL A 100 35.96 8.93 5.55
N THR A 101 34.97 8.12 5.21
CA THR A 101 34.18 7.32 6.16
C THR A 101 34.64 5.87 6.22
N HIS A 102 35.22 5.36 5.14
CA HIS A 102 35.71 3.99 5.05
C HIS A 102 36.97 3.92 4.20
N SER A 103 37.88 3.02 4.57
CA SER A 103 39.07 2.72 3.77
C SER A 103 39.40 1.24 3.89
N GLU A 104 39.55 0.59 2.74
CA GLU A 104 39.87 -0.83 2.70
C GLU A 104 40.93 -1.15 1.65
N THR A 105 41.64 -2.29 1.86
CA THR A 105 42.61 -2.81 0.94
C THR A 105 42.08 -4.07 0.27
N LEU A 106 42.00 -4.06 -1.05
CA LEU A 106 41.35 -5.05 -1.88
C LEU A 106 42.42 -5.77 -2.74
N PRO A 107 42.56 -7.09 -2.65
CA PRO A 107 43.48 -7.86 -3.48
C PRO A 107 42.94 -8.10 -4.90
N ALA A 108 43.80 -8.52 -5.81
CA ALA A 108 43.35 -9.03 -7.10
C ALA A 108 42.36 -10.18 -6.93
N GLY A 109 41.28 -10.16 -7.75
CA GLY A 109 40.14 -11.06 -7.67
C GLY A 109 38.97 -10.49 -6.83
N ALA A 110 39.18 -9.44 -6.05
CA ALA A 110 38.10 -8.77 -5.32
C ALA A 110 37.14 -8.03 -6.27
N VAL A 111 35.91 -7.87 -5.80
CA VAL A 111 34.87 -7.11 -6.47
C VAL A 111 34.32 -6.04 -5.51
N THR A 112 34.33 -4.79 -5.93
CA THR A 112 33.70 -3.70 -5.17
C THR A 112 32.45 -3.20 -5.89
N GLY A 113 31.36 -3.01 -5.13
CA GLY A 113 30.08 -2.54 -5.66
C GLY A 113 30.04 -1.03 -5.72
N ILE A 114 29.47 -0.50 -6.80
CA ILE A 114 29.25 0.91 -7.05
C ILE A 114 27.75 1.15 -7.04
N THR A 115 27.27 2.02 -6.15
CA THR A 115 25.91 2.53 -6.20
C THR A 115 25.91 3.94 -6.80
N SER A 116 24.74 4.41 -7.22
CA SER A 116 24.56 5.76 -7.79
C SER A 116 25.02 6.90 -6.86
N GLU A 117 25.09 6.62 -5.55
CA GLU A 117 25.38 7.61 -4.50
C GLU A 117 26.80 7.54 -3.95
N VAL A 118 27.52 6.47 -4.28
CA VAL A 118 28.88 6.25 -3.76
C VAL A 118 29.84 7.30 -4.31
N ILE A 119 30.48 8.03 -3.40
CA ILE A 119 31.65 8.85 -3.69
C ILE A 119 32.86 8.07 -3.19
N HIS A 120 33.78 7.73 -4.10
CA HIS A 120 34.97 6.97 -3.74
C HIS A 120 36.21 7.40 -4.52
N ASP A 121 37.37 6.99 -4.04
CA ASP A 121 38.62 7.01 -4.80
C ASP A 121 39.35 5.68 -4.67
N MET A 122 40.24 5.43 -5.61
CA MET A 122 41.05 4.23 -5.63
C MET A 122 42.50 4.55 -5.94
N MET A 123 43.41 3.69 -5.47
CA MET A 123 44.84 3.71 -5.78
C MET A 123 45.40 2.30 -5.81
N ALA A 124 46.27 2.02 -6.77
CA ALA A 124 47.06 0.81 -6.77
C ALA A 124 48.52 1.16 -6.39
N PRO A 125 49.03 0.81 -5.18
CA PRO A 125 50.35 1.22 -4.72
C PRO A 125 51.47 0.80 -5.67
N GLU A 126 51.41 -0.40 -6.23
CA GLU A 126 52.40 -0.94 -7.16
C GLU A 126 51.90 -0.97 -8.61
N GLY A 127 50.80 -0.28 -8.88
CA GLY A 127 50.08 -0.38 -10.14
C GLY A 127 49.12 -1.56 -10.18
N GLY A 128 48.23 -1.60 -11.19
CA GLY A 128 47.24 -2.66 -11.28
C GLY A 128 46.38 -2.58 -12.52
N LEU A 129 45.44 -3.51 -12.61
CA LEU A 129 44.45 -3.57 -13.67
C LEU A 129 43.08 -3.83 -13.06
N SER A 130 42.08 -3.05 -13.48
CA SER A 130 40.68 -3.23 -13.06
C SER A 130 39.74 -3.23 -14.26
N LEU A 131 38.64 -3.97 -14.13
CA LEU A 131 37.54 -4.04 -15.10
C LEU A 131 36.33 -3.42 -14.44
N HIS A 132 35.77 -2.38 -15.06
CA HIS A 132 34.64 -1.62 -14.57
C HIS A 132 33.41 -1.92 -15.42
N LEU A 133 32.26 -2.03 -14.75
CA LEU A 133 30.97 -2.28 -15.37
C LEU A 133 29.94 -1.32 -14.78
N TYR A 134 29.32 -0.53 -15.63
CA TYR A 134 28.32 0.48 -15.23
C TYR A 134 27.00 0.28 -15.96
N SER A 135 25.90 0.46 -15.27
CA SER A 135 24.56 0.46 -15.84
C SER A 135 23.69 1.50 -15.09
N PRO A 136 23.12 2.50 -15.80
CA PRO A 136 23.44 2.85 -17.20
C PRO A 136 24.91 3.25 -17.40
N PRO A 137 25.36 3.52 -18.64
CA PRO A 137 26.72 4.04 -18.88
C PRO A 137 27.03 5.28 -18.05
N ALA A 138 28.25 5.40 -17.55
CA ALA A 138 28.72 6.54 -16.78
C ALA A 138 29.03 7.73 -17.70
N ASN A 139 27.99 8.33 -18.30
CA ASN A 139 28.10 9.43 -19.26
C ASN A 139 28.42 10.79 -18.64
N SER A 140 28.20 10.95 -17.36
CA SER A 140 28.62 12.09 -16.56
C SER A 140 29.23 11.60 -15.24
N MET A 141 30.14 12.39 -14.71
CA MET A 141 30.87 12.05 -13.49
C MET A 141 31.14 13.35 -12.73
N ARG A 142 30.87 13.37 -11.44
CA ARG A 142 31.34 14.49 -10.59
C ARG A 142 32.68 14.08 -9.97
N VAL A 143 33.67 14.93 -10.15
CA VAL A 143 35.00 14.80 -9.57
C VAL A 143 35.17 15.88 -8.51
N PHE A 144 35.60 15.48 -7.32
CA PHE A 144 35.68 16.34 -6.14
C PHE A 144 37.13 16.76 -5.88
N ASP A 145 37.40 18.06 -6.04
CA ASP A 145 38.67 18.67 -5.68
C ASP A 145 38.68 19.02 -4.18
N LEU A 146 39.21 18.12 -3.37
CA LEU A 146 39.25 18.29 -1.90
C LEU A 146 40.09 19.49 -1.47
N GLN A 147 41.10 19.88 -2.27
CA GLN A 147 41.98 21.02 -1.91
C GLN A 147 41.29 22.36 -2.14
N ARG A 148 40.54 22.45 -3.25
CA ARG A 148 39.81 23.69 -3.60
C ARG A 148 38.40 23.71 -3.04
N ARG A 149 37.91 22.57 -2.55
CA ARG A 149 36.53 22.37 -2.10
C ARG A 149 35.52 22.69 -3.21
N GLU A 150 35.78 22.14 -4.39
CA GLU A 150 35.00 22.36 -5.60
C GLU A 150 34.68 21.00 -6.27
N VAL A 151 33.55 20.96 -6.96
CA VAL A 151 33.12 19.84 -7.80
C VAL A 151 33.22 20.23 -9.26
N LEU A 152 33.75 19.33 -10.07
CA LEU A 152 33.75 19.45 -11.53
C LEU A 152 32.78 18.38 -12.07
N GLU A 153 31.87 18.77 -12.92
CA GLU A 153 31.03 17.85 -13.67
C GLU A 153 31.68 17.56 -15.03
N LEU A 154 32.11 16.31 -15.22
CA LEU A 154 32.79 15.88 -16.43
C LEU A 154 31.83 15.06 -17.28
N VAL A 155 31.65 15.43 -18.54
CA VAL A 155 30.74 14.77 -19.48
C VAL A 155 31.55 14.16 -20.61
N GLY A 156 31.19 12.92 -20.98
CA GLY A 156 31.86 12.20 -22.08
C GLY A 156 32.99 11.29 -21.62
N ASN A 157 34.05 11.17 -22.40
CA ASN A 157 35.11 10.18 -22.18
C ASN A 157 36.22 10.66 -21.23
N TYR A 158 35.85 11.17 -20.05
CA TYR A 158 36.80 11.53 -19.00
C TYR A 158 36.96 10.42 -17.98
N GLY A 159 38.10 10.43 -17.26
CA GLY A 159 38.33 9.59 -16.10
C GLY A 159 38.26 10.38 -14.79
N ALA A 160 38.38 9.70 -13.68
CA ALA A 160 38.27 10.27 -12.34
C ALA A 160 39.56 11.01 -11.90
N TRP A 161 39.88 12.09 -12.55
CA TRP A 161 40.97 13.03 -12.17
C TRP A 161 40.56 14.46 -12.48
N ILE A 162 41.24 15.40 -11.81
CA ILE A 162 41.00 16.81 -12.03
C ILE A 162 41.68 17.21 -13.36
N PRO A 163 40.92 17.61 -14.39
CA PRO A 163 41.46 17.96 -15.68
C PRO A 163 42.22 19.30 -15.62
N GLU A 164 43.20 19.42 -16.50
CA GLU A 164 43.84 20.70 -16.76
C GLU A 164 42.94 21.59 -17.66
N GLY A 165 42.90 22.89 -17.40
CA GLY A 165 42.13 23.84 -18.20
C GLY A 165 40.95 24.49 -17.47
N ASP A 166 40.15 25.25 -18.22
CA ASP A 166 39.02 26.01 -17.71
C ASP A 166 37.76 25.18 -17.78
N HIS A 167 37.45 24.51 -16.69
CA HIS A 167 36.21 23.71 -16.50
C HIS A 167 35.30 24.42 -15.49
N ALA A 168 33.97 24.28 -15.68
CA ALA A 168 33.01 24.78 -14.72
C ALA A 168 33.21 24.11 -13.35
N ARG A 169 33.40 24.94 -12.32
CA ARG A 169 33.65 24.51 -10.95
C ARG A 169 32.52 24.96 -10.05
N ILE A 170 32.02 24.10 -9.23
CA ILE A 170 30.91 24.34 -8.30
C ILE A 170 31.44 24.19 -6.88
N PRO A 171 31.38 25.24 -6.03
CA PRO A 171 31.82 25.15 -4.63
C PRO A 171 31.05 24.03 -3.87
N PHE A 172 31.72 23.31 -2.97
CA PHE A 172 31.12 22.28 -2.11
C PHE A 172 29.87 22.78 -1.39
N ALA A 173 29.88 24.02 -0.90
CA ALA A 173 28.73 24.63 -0.25
C ALA A 173 27.43 24.68 -1.11
N ARG A 174 27.53 24.51 -2.43
CA ARG A 174 26.36 24.41 -3.33
C ARG A 174 25.95 23.00 -3.68
N VAL A 175 26.80 22.01 -3.39
CA VAL A 175 26.64 20.61 -3.80
C VAL A 175 26.48 19.71 -2.57
N ALA A 176 27.10 20.09 -1.45
CA ALA A 176 26.90 19.41 -0.18
C ALA A 176 25.38 19.33 0.08
N PRO A 177 24.86 18.13 0.36
CA PRO A 177 23.48 18.03 0.78
C PRO A 177 23.30 19.00 1.95
N ALA A 178 22.24 19.79 1.91
CA ALA A 178 21.84 20.54 3.08
C ALA A 178 21.87 19.56 4.26
N ARG A 179 22.46 19.96 5.42
CA ARG A 179 22.53 19.10 6.62
C ARG A 179 21.30 18.22 6.64
N HIS A 180 21.46 16.91 6.63
CA HIS A 180 20.33 16.02 6.77
C HIS A 180 19.60 16.47 8.03
N ALA A 181 18.47 17.14 7.84
CA ALA A 181 17.66 17.53 8.97
C ALA A 181 17.40 16.27 9.80
N PRO A 182 17.45 16.35 11.13
CA PRO A 182 17.28 15.17 11.98
C PRO A 182 16.11 14.33 11.49
N PRO A 183 16.21 13.00 11.46
CA PRO A 183 15.12 12.16 11.01
C PRO A 183 13.88 12.43 11.85
N VAL A 184 12.72 12.44 11.23
CA VAL A 184 11.47 12.73 11.93
C VAL A 184 10.84 11.45 12.44
N ILE A 185 10.54 11.40 13.73
CA ILE A 185 9.61 10.46 14.31
C ILE A 185 8.27 11.18 14.45
N TRP A 186 7.31 10.83 13.62
CA TRP A 186 6.03 11.51 13.56
C TRP A 186 4.93 10.72 14.27
N VAL A 187 4.28 11.33 15.27
CA VAL A 187 3.25 10.72 16.12
C VAL A 187 1.93 11.47 15.94
N GLY A 188 1.05 10.93 15.10
CA GLY A 188 -0.29 11.46 14.90
C GLY A 188 -1.32 10.78 15.80
N HIS A 189 -2.28 11.56 16.30
CA HIS A 189 -3.41 11.01 17.02
C HIS A 189 -4.72 11.69 16.60
N THR A 190 -5.80 10.93 16.47
CA THR A 190 -7.12 11.49 16.12
C THR A 190 -7.77 12.16 17.31
N THR A 191 -8.44 13.31 17.07
CA THR A 191 -8.97 14.19 18.11
C THR A 191 -10.48 14.09 18.34
N HIS A 192 -11.25 13.72 17.30
CA HIS A 192 -12.71 13.95 17.31
C HIS A 192 -13.58 12.73 16.97
N TYR A 193 -13.06 11.52 17.06
CA TYR A 193 -13.82 10.35 16.67
C TYR A 193 -14.18 9.45 17.85
N ARG A 194 -15.49 9.23 18.13
CA ARG A 194 -16.07 8.28 19.10
C ARG A 194 -15.66 8.43 20.57
N GLY A 195 -15.06 9.51 20.95
CA GLY A 195 -14.44 9.68 22.27
C GLY A 195 -13.07 9.00 22.33
N GLY A 196 -12.33 9.24 23.41
CA GLY A 196 -10.96 8.75 23.58
C GLY A 196 -9.88 9.73 23.11
N SER A 197 -10.26 10.92 22.64
CA SER A 197 -9.29 11.92 22.16
C SER A 197 -8.29 12.36 23.22
N ALA A 198 -8.73 12.52 24.45
CA ALA A 198 -7.84 12.87 25.57
C ALA A 198 -6.86 11.73 25.91
N GLU A 199 -7.35 10.50 25.87
CA GLU A 199 -6.52 9.29 26.08
C GLU A 199 -5.54 9.09 24.93
N PHE A 200 -5.94 9.37 23.69
CA PHE A 200 -5.04 9.29 22.53
C PHE A 200 -3.96 10.37 22.60
N ALA A 201 -4.31 11.59 22.95
CA ALA A 201 -3.35 12.67 23.14
C ALA A 201 -2.35 12.35 24.26
N ALA A 202 -2.82 11.81 25.39
CA ALA A 202 -1.97 11.42 26.50
C ALA A 202 -1.05 10.24 26.14
N ALA A 203 -1.55 9.28 25.36
CA ALA A 203 -0.76 8.17 24.84
C ALA A 203 0.30 8.65 23.82
N ALA A 204 -0.06 9.58 22.94
CA ALA A 204 0.87 10.21 21.99
C ALA A 204 2.00 10.96 22.73
N ALA A 205 1.66 11.74 23.76
CA ALA A 205 2.63 12.44 24.58
C ALA A 205 3.55 11.47 25.36
N THR A 206 3.03 10.34 25.83
CA THR A 206 3.84 9.29 26.48
C THR A 206 4.81 8.67 25.49
N MET A 207 4.30 8.28 24.32
CA MET A 207 5.09 7.69 23.23
C MET A 207 6.19 8.64 22.75
N ALA A 208 5.87 9.90 22.55
CA ALA A 208 6.85 10.91 22.12
C ALA A 208 8.02 11.07 23.12
N ARG A 209 7.73 11.07 24.42
CA ARG A 209 8.80 11.12 25.44
C ARG A 209 9.70 9.89 25.38
N GLU A 210 9.12 8.70 25.24
CA GLU A 210 9.88 7.44 25.21
C GLU A 210 10.69 7.33 23.92
N LEU A 211 10.11 7.68 22.78
CA LEU A 211 10.78 7.68 21.48
C LEU A 211 11.91 8.72 21.44
N GLY A 212 11.68 9.95 21.96
CA GLY A 212 12.72 10.96 22.03
C GLY A 212 13.88 10.57 22.96
N ALA A 213 13.60 9.90 24.06
CA ALA A 213 14.65 9.39 24.94
C ALA A 213 15.46 8.24 24.29
N ALA A 214 14.82 7.43 23.45
CA ALA A 214 15.47 6.31 22.75
C ALA A 214 16.20 6.75 21.45
N ASN A 215 15.84 7.91 20.88
CA ASN A 215 16.39 8.42 19.62
C ASN A 215 16.74 9.92 19.79
N PRO A 216 17.81 10.24 20.53
CA PRO A 216 18.15 11.63 20.85
C PRO A 216 18.53 12.48 19.63
N GLU A 217 18.90 11.85 18.51
CA GLU A 217 19.23 12.50 17.24
C GLU A 217 18.00 12.77 16.35
N ALA A 218 16.82 12.28 16.73
CA ALA A 218 15.61 12.44 15.93
C ALA A 218 14.71 13.56 16.46
N ASP A 219 14.03 14.25 15.56
CA ASP A 219 12.96 15.18 15.91
C ASP A 219 11.65 14.44 16.12
N VAL A 220 11.12 14.47 17.33
CA VAL A 220 9.82 13.85 17.63
C VAL A 220 8.70 14.88 17.50
N VAL A 221 7.86 14.72 16.50
CA VAL A 221 6.73 15.62 16.20
C VAL A 221 5.43 14.96 16.62
N VAL A 222 4.62 15.63 17.44
CA VAL A 222 3.27 15.16 17.83
C VAL A 222 2.21 16.02 17.13
N ALA A 223 1.24 15.38 16.46
CA ALA A 223 0.18 16.06 15.72
C ALA A 223 -1.22 15.54 16.11
N GLY A 224 -2.12 16.45 16.45
CA GLY A 224 -3.56 16.15 16.58
C GLY A 224 -4.24 16.26 15.24
N LEU A 225 -5.00 15.24 14.86
CA LEU A 225 -5.63 15.11 13.55
C LEU A 225 -7.16 15.16 13.68
N ASN A 226 -7.77 16.21 13.15
CA ASN A 226 -9.23 16.33 13.10
C ASN A 226 -9.82 15.63 11.89
N GLY A 227 -9.12 15.66 10.75
CA GLY A 227 -9.57 15.09 9.49
C GLY A 227 -8.44 14.55 8.63
N LYS A 228 -8.78 14.03 7.46
CA LYS A 228 -7.83 13.57 6.45
C LYS A 228 -6.89 14.68 5.98
N ALA A 229 -7.42 15.89 5.85
CA ALA A 229 -6.66 17.05 5.41
C ALA A 229 -5.47 17.33 6.33
N ASP A 230 -5.65 17.27 7.65
CA ASP A 230 -4.56 17.52 8.61
C ASP A 230 -3.38 16.55 8.40
N PHE A 231 -3.70 15.28 8.12
CA PHE A 231 -2.66 14.28 7.83
C PHE A 231 -1.97 14.57 6.49
N THR A 232 -2.74 14.83 5.43
CA THR A 232 -2.19 15.10 4.10
C THR A 232 -1.32 16.35 4.09
N ASP A 233 -1.77 17.41 4.79
CA ASP A 233 -1.04 18.67 4.90
C ASP A 233 0.26 18.49 5.71
N ALA A 234 0.22 17.70 6.79
CA ALA A 234 1.42 17.38 7.56
C ALA A 234 2.48 16.63 6.71
N MET A 235 2.06 15.64 5.92
CA MET A 235 2.97 14.90 5.04
C MET A 235 3.55 15.80 3.94
N ARG A 236 2.73 16.65 3.35
CA ARG A 236 3.19 17.64 2.35
C ARG A 236 4.19 18.62 2.97
N HIS A 237 3.90 19.15 4.16
CA HIS A 237 4.80 20.08 4.86
C HIS A 237 6.18 19.48 5.11
N LEU A 238 6.22 18.21 5.52
CA LEU A 238 7.50 17.50 5.72
C LEU A 238 8.24 17.31 4.40
N ALA A 239 7.53 16.91 3.34
CA ALA A 239 8.13 16.75 2.01
C ALA A 239 8.67 18.07 1.46
N ASP A 240 7.89 19.15 1.56
CA ASP A 240 8.29 20.49 1.10
C ASP A 240 9.50 21.04 1.88
N ALA A 241 9.63 20.63 3.16
CA ALA A 241 10.77 20.97 4.01
C ALA A 241 11.99 20.05 3.80
N GLY A 242 11.91 19.08 2.89
CA GLY A 242 12.97 18.07 2.69
C GLY A 242 13.22 17.18 3.91
N ARG A 243 12.20 16.98 4.76
CA ARG A 243 12.29 16.19 5.99
C ARG A 243 11.80 14.76 5.74
N GLU A 244 12.60 13.80 6.17
CA GLU A 244 12.26 12.39 6.02
C GLU A 244 11.76 11.78 7.33
N ILE A 245 10.76 10.89 7.22
CA ILE A 245 10.14 10.18 8.33
C ILE A 245 10.87 8.84 8.53
N SER A 246 11.55 8.70 9.65
CA SER A 246 12.12 7.41 10.09
C SER A 246 11.08 6.51 10.76
N GLN A 247 10.13 7.10 11.50
CA GLN A 247 9.04 6.37 12.12
C GLN A 247 7.74 7.16 12.05
N LEU A 248 6.71 6.56 11.48
CA LEU A 248 5.34 7.09 11.45
C LEU A 248 4.49 6.32 12.47
N HIS A 249 3.98 6.99 13.50
CA HIS A 249 3.05 6.41 14.46
C HIS A 249 1.67 7.04 14.31
N LEU A 250 0.62 6.21 14.15
CA LEU A 250 -0.77 6.66 14.08
C LEU A 250 -1.60 6.04 15.19
N ILE A 251 -2.16 6.89 16.05
CA ILE A 251 -3.03 6.54 17.17
C ILE A 251 -4.47 6.92 16.83
N SER A 252 -5.35 5.93 16.64
CA SER A 252 -6.72 6.19 16.21
C SER A 252 -7.66 5.03 16.50
N HIS A 253 -8.95 5.25 16.29
CA HIS A 253 -9.82 4.14 15.94
C HIS A 253 -9.53 3.68 14.50
N SER A 254 -9.91 2.47 14.16
CA SER A 254 -9.71 1.94 12.81
C SER A 254 -10.96 1.32 12.19
N GLY A 255 -11.07 1.48 10.89
CA GLY A 255 -11.87 0.68 10.01
C GLY A 255 -11.00 -0.31 9.23
N MET A 256 -11.56 -0.91 8.18
CA MET A 256 -10.82 -1.86 7.34
C MET A 256 -9.62 -1.18 6.64
N TYR A 257 -9.79 0.04 6.16
CA TYR A 257 -8.77 0.80 5.44
C TYR A 257 -7.88 1.65 6.34
N GLY A 258 -7.77 1.27 7.61
CA GLY A 258 -6.85 1.89 8.56
C GLY A 258 -7.47 2.94 9.46
N PRO A 259 -6.73 3.98 9.79
CA PRO A 259 -7.13 5.02 10.73
C PRO A 259 -8.44 5.72 10.35
N MET A 260 -9.25 6.00 11.38
CA MET A 260 -10.48 6.78 11.26
C MET A 260 -10.24 8.19 11.78
N PHE A 261 -10.47 9.17 10.92
CA PHE A 261 -10.37 10.60 11.22
C PHE A 261 -11.75 11.24 11.37
N GLY A 262 -11.77 12.50 11.69
CA GLY A 262 -12.97 13.31 11.70
C GLY A 262 -13.75 13.28 12.99
N SER A 263 -14.78 14.10 13.03
CA SER A 263 -15.67 14.21 14.16
C SER A 263 -16.52 12.94 14.33
N THR A 264 -17.09 12.75 15.50
CA THR A 264 -18.07 11.70 15.75
C THR A 264 -19.28 11.76 14.82
N ARG A 265 -19.56 12.93 14.26
CA ARG A 265 -20.68 13.19 13.37
C ARG A 265 -20.38 12.76 11.93
N TRP A 266 -19.13 12.95 11.49
CA TRP A 266 -18.71 12.72 10.11
C TRP A 266 -17.36 11.97 10.09
N PRO A 267 -17.36 10.65 10.21
CA PRO A 267 -16.11 9.88 10.16
C PRO A 267 -15.51 9.95 8.76
N GLU A 268 -14.22 10.17 8.72
CA GLU A 268 -13.40 10.14 7.51
C GLU A 268 -12.44 8.98 7.56
N GLN A 269 -12.20 8.36 6.44
CA GLN A 269 -11.20 7.32 6.26
C GLN A 269 -10.64 7.43 4.85
N PHE A 270 -9.33 7.32 4.71
CA PHE A 270 -8.74 7.20 3.39
C PHE A 270 -9.19 5.90 2.73
N SER A 271 -9.51 5.96 1.45
CA SER A 271 -9.71 4.78 0.62
C SER A 271 -8.36 4.18 0.21
N PRO A 272 -8.31 2.92 -0.25
CA PRO A 272 -7.10 2.36 -0.82
C PRO A 272 -6.55 3.16 -2.01
N HIS A 273 -7.41 3.79 -2.80
CA HIS A 273 -7.00 4.67 -3.89
C HIS A 273 -6.27 5.92 -3.35
N GLU A 274 -6.84 6.59 -2.38
CA GLU A 274 -6.23 7.78 -1.76
C GLU A 274 -4.87 7.45 -1.11
N TRP A 275 -4.76 6.30 -0.43
CA TRP A 275 -3.47 5.85 0.10
C TRP A 275 -2.42 5.65 -1.00
N ARG A 276 -2.78 5.04 -2.14
CA ARG A 276 -1.84 4.81 -3.26
C ARG A 276 -1.38 6.07 -3.96
N THR A 277 -2.20 7.12 -3.95
CA THR A 277 -1.87 8.41 -4.58
C THR A 277 -1.17 9.37 -3.62
N MET A 278 -1.06 9.02 -2.35
CA MET A 278 -0.43 9.85 -1.34
C MET A 278 1.08 9.69 -1.36
N ALA A 279 1.80 10.80 -1.27
CA ALA A 279 3.23 10.81 -1.01
C ALA A 279 3.49 11.00 0.49
N ILE A 280 4.19 10.04 1.10
CA ILE A 280 4.70 10.15 2.47
C ILE A 280 6.22 10.13 2.38
N PRO A 281 6.93 11.16 2.90
CA PRO A 281 8.38 11.26 2.76
C PRO A 281 9.10 10.34 3.77
N PHE A 282 9.02 9.02 3.54
CA PHE A 282 9.79 8.06 4.34
C PHE A 282 11.28 8.10 3.97
N SER A 283 12.13 7.95 4.98
CA SER A 283 13.53 7.61 4.76
C SER A 283 13.65 6.18 4.20
N ALA A 284 14.81 5.83 3.65
CA ALA A 284 15.06 4.50 3.07
C ALA A 284 14.83 3.33 4.06
N THR A 285 14.94 3.57 5.36
CA THR A 285 14.69 2.61 6.44
C THR A 285 13.43 2.95 7.23
N GLY A 286 12.55 3.78 6.68
CA GLY A 286 11.33 4.25 7.33
C GLY A 286 10.40 3.12 7.73
N GLN A 287 9.69 3.30 8.84
CA GLN A 287 8.75 2.33 9.39
C GLN A 287 7.43 2.99 9.77
N ALA A 288 6.33 2.24 9.73
CA ALA A 288 5.01 2.72 10.11
C ALA A 288 4.36 1.87 11.20
N TYR A 289 3.77 2.53 12.21
CA TYR A 289 3.18 1.88 13.38
C TYR A 289 1.72 2.31 13.56
N PHE A 290 0.79 1.36 13.50
CA PHE A 290 -0.64 1.63 13.60
C PHE A 290 -1.20 1.17 14.94
N HIS A 291 -1.32 2.11 15.88
CA HIS A 291 -1.86 1.88 17.22
C HIS A 291 -3.39 1.95 17.23
N ALA A 292 -4.00 1.10 16.43
CA ALA A 292 -5.44 1.04 16.22
C ALA A 292 -5.92 -0.42 16.10
N CYS A 293 -7.20 -0.65 16.37
CA CYS A 293 -7.75 -2.00 16.45
C CYS A 293 -7.61 -2.76 15.12
N ARG A 294 -7.07 -3.99 15.16
CA ARG A 294 -7.10 -4.97 14.07
C ARG A 294 -6.38 -4.54 12.78
N THR A 295 -5.51 -3.55 12.84
CA THR A 295 -4.79 -3.02 11.67
C THR A 295 -3.88 -4.04 11.01
N ALA A 296 -3.30 -5.00 11.76
CA ALA A 296 -2.49 -6.07 11.19
C ALA A 296 -3.26 -7.08 10.33
N ARG A 297 -4.60 -7.03 10.31
CA ARG A 297 -5.39 -8.01 9.55
C ARG A 297 -5.45 -7.70 8.06
N TRP A 298 -5.41 -6.42 7.70
CA TRP A 298 -5.46 -5.98 6.32
C TRP A 298 -4.64 -4.71 6.08
N PHE A 299 -4.81 -3.68 6.92
CA PHE A 299 -4.29 -2.34 6.63
C PHE A 299 -2.76 -2.26 6.70
N ALA A 300 -2.14 -2.80 7.74
CA ALA A 300 -0.68 -2.74 7.86
C ALA A 300 0.03 -3.50 6.71
N PRO A 301 -0.39 -4.74 6.33
CA PRO A 301 0.15 -5.38 5.12
C PRO A 301 -0.06 -4.56 3.83
N PHE A 302 -1.25 -3.98 3.66
CA PHE A 302 -1.55 -3.11 2.53
C PHE A 302 -0.63 -1.87 2.51
N PHE A 303 -0.47 -1.20 3.65
CA PHE A 303 0.37 -0.01 3.78
C PHE A 303 1.85 -0.33 3.50
N ALA A 304 2.35 -1.46 4.02
CA ALA A 304 3.70 -1.91 3.75
C ALA A 304 3.95 -2.06 2.24
N ASP A 305 3.04 -2.71 1.53
CA ASP A 305 3.17 -2.91 0.09
C ASP A 305 3.06 -1.61 -0.73
N VAL A 306 2.17 -0.70 -0.32
CA VAL A 306 1.95 0.57 -1.04
C VAL A 306 3.14 1.50 -0.91
N PHE A 307 3.72 1.61 0.29
CA PHE A 307 4.80 2.57 0.56
C PHE A 307 6.19 1.94 0.58
N GLY A 308 6.31 0.62 0.41
CA GLY A 308 7.60 -0.07 0.42
C GLY A 308 8.31 -0.07 1.77
N VAL A 309 7.58 0.13 2.87
CA VAL A 309 8.13 0.23 4.23
C VAL A 309 7.63 -0.89 5.13
N THR A 310 8.45 -1.34 6.08
CA THR A 310 7.96 -2.24 7.13
C THR A 310 6.91 -1.54 7.97
N SER A 311 5.75 -2.16 8.12
CA SER A 311 4.67 -1.63 8.95
C SER A 311 4.32 -2.55 10.11
N PHE A 312 3.72 -1.98 11.16
CA PHE A 312 3.36 -2.68 12.38
C PHE A 312 1.91 -2.38 12.73
N GLY A 313 1.15 -3.41 13.12
CA GLY A 313 -0.24 -3.25 13.47
C GLY A 313 -0.70 -4.17 14.60
N ASN A 314 -1.88 -3.88 15.13
CA ASN A 314 -2.49 -4.72 16.16
C ASN A 314 -3.29 -5.87 15.53
N ARG A 315 -3.09 -7.08 16.04
CA ARG A 315 -3.86 -8.25 15.60
C ARG A 315 -5.31 -8.19 16.06
N ASP A 316 -5.50 -7.74 17.29
CA ASP A 316 -6.80 -7.70 17.94
C ASP A 316 -7.22 -6.24 18.25
N TYR A 317 -7.73 -5.98 19.43
CA TYR A 317 -8.23 -4.67 19.80
C TYR A 317 -7.25 -3.92 20.69
N THR A 318 -7.02 -2.67 20.37
CA THR A 318 -6.28 -1.77 21.23
C THR A 318 -7.09 -1.37 22.44
N THR A 319 -6.40 -1.17 23.55
CA THR A 319 -6.95 -0.60 24.77
C THR A 319 -5.95 0.33 25.40
N VAL A 320 -6.44 1.34 26.11
CA VAL A 320 -5.62 2.26 26.88
C VAL A 320 -5.25 1.61 28.21
N SER A 321 -3.99 1.69 28.61
CA SER A 321 -3.47 1.15 29.86
C SER A 321 -2.47 2.11 30.50
N ALA A 322 -2.45 2.14 31.84
CA ALA A 322 -1.40 2.80 32.61
C ALA A 322 -0.06 2.01 32.63
N ARG A 323 -0.05 0.83 32.00
CA ARG A 323 1.13 -0.03 31.91
C ARG A 323 1.34 -0.51 30.48
N HIS A 324 2.60 -0.60 30.06
CA HIS A 324 2.96 -1.04 28.71
C HIS A 324 2.87 -2.56 28.51
N ASP A 325 2.97 -3.35 29.58
CA ASP A 325 3.08 -4.81 29.56
C ASP A 325 1.74 -5.55 29.70
N ARG A 326 0.73 -4.87 30.24
CA ARG A 326 -0.60 -5.45 30.47
C ARG A 326 -1.70 -4.40 30.57
N PHE A 327 -2.94 -4.82 30.45
CA PHE A 327 -4.04 -3.96 30.76
C PHE A 327 -4.07 -3.63 32.26
N ALA A 328 -3.97 -2.35 32.56
CA ALA A 328 -4.21 -1.80 33.90
C ALA A 328 -5.11 -0.57 33.75
N TRP A 329 -6.16 -0.52 34.59
CA TRP A 329 -7.13 0.58 34.50
C TRP A 329 -6.48 1.93 34.81
N ALA A 330 -6.58 2.88 33.89
CA ALA A 330 -6.02 4.22 34.05
C ALA A 330 -6.97 5.22 34.74
N GLY A 331 -8.17 4.78 35.14
CA GLY A 331 -9.22 5.66 35.69
C GLY A 331 -10.05 6.36 34.63
N ARG A 332 -11.09 7.11 35.05
CA ARG A 332 -11.95 7.88 34.15
C ARG A 332 -11.34 9.20 33.68
N ARG A 333 -10.27 9.64 34.30
CA ARG A 333 -9.48 10.80 33.89
C ARG A 333 -8.07 10.31 33.63
N PRO A 334 -7.51 10.46 32.44
CA PRO A 334 -6.07 10.45 32.29
C PRO A 334 -5.62 11.58 33.21
N ALA A 335 -5.13 11.19 34.38
CA ALA A 335 -4.59 12.18 35.31
C ALA A 335 -3.46 12.87 34.56
N ASP A 336 -3.38 14.17 34.68
CA ASP A 336 -2.47 15.08 33.99
C ASP A 336 -0.98 14.75 34.08
N ARG A 337 -0.62 13.61 34.63
CA ARG A 337 0.76 13.17 34.91
C ARG A 337 1.02 11.67 34.81
N GLN A 338 0.07 10.84 34.40
CA GLN A 338 0.30 9.39 34.28
C GLN A 338 0.59 9.01 32.82
N SER A 339 1.61 8.14 32.66
CA SER A 339 1.88 7.56 31.35
C SER A 339 0.72 6.67 30.91
N LEU A 340 0.26 6.87 29.66
CA LEU A 340 -0.77 6.06 29.04
C LEU A 340 -0.19 5.35 27.82
N TYR A 341 -0.53 4.08 27.68
CA TYR A 341 -0.08 3.22 26.60
C TYR A 341 -1.26 2.66 25.84
N LEU A 342 -1.11 2.54 24.51
CA LEU A 342 -2.03 1.79 23.68
C LEU A 342 -1.45 0.40 23.47
N ILE A 343 -2.13 -0.60 24.00
CA ILE A 343 -1.68 -1.98 23.96
C ILE A 343 -2.67 -2.87 23.20
N ASP A 344 -2.15 -3.88 22.49
CA ASP A 344 -2.96 -4.96 21.92
C ASP A 344 -3.25 -5.99 23.03
N THR A 345 -4.53 -6.32 23.21
CA THR A 345 -4.96 -7.32 24.18
C THR A 345 -6.10 -8.16 23.62
N PRO A 346 -6.15 -9.47 23.94
CA PRO A 346 -7.24 -10.33 23.52
C PRO A 346 -8.60 -9.97 24.16
N GLY A 347 -8.62 -9.00 25.08
CA GLY A 347 -9.82 -8.64 25.83
C GLY A 347 -10.58 -7.47 25.22
N HIS A 348 -11.70 -7.71 24.52
CA HIS A 348 -12.62 -6.67 24.07
C HIS A 348 -14.08 -7.13 24.16
N LYS A 349 -15.01 -6.16 24.30
CA LYS A 349 -16.47 -6.43 24.36
C LYS A 349 -16.98 -7.28 23.20
N SER A 350 -16.40 -7.14 22.00
CA SER A 350 -16.77 -7.95 20.82
C SER A 350 -16.38 -9.41 20.92
N HIS A 351 -15.52 -9.81 21.86
CA HIS A 351 -15.19 -11.21 22.14
C HIS A 351 -16.12 -11.81 23.23
N GLY A 352 -17.19 -11.12 23.54
CA GLY A 352 -18.17 -11.55 24.53
C GLY A 352 -17.66 -11.41 25.98
N TRP A 353 -18.30 -12.12 26.88
CA TRP A 353 -18.02 -12.05 28.33
C TRP A 353 -16.60 -12.46 28.68
N THR A 354 -16.09 -13.51 28.07
CA THR A 354 -14.73 -14.01 28.34
C THR A 354 -13.66 -13.00 27.95
N GLY A 355 -13.81 -12.30 26.83
CA GLY A 355 -12.90 -11.24 26.41
C GLY A 355 -12.92 -10.05 27.37
N SER A 356 -14.12 -9.65 27.80
CA SER A 356 -14.28 -8.56 28.80
C SER A 356 -13.65 -8.93 30.14
N ILE A 357 -13.89 -10.14 30.63
CA ILE A 357 -13.32 -10.63 31.90
C ILE A 357 -11.79 -10.65 31.83
N ARG A 358 -11.20 -11.18 30.75
CA ARG A 358 -9.73 -11.19 30.56
C ARG A 358 -9.12 -9.80 30.62
N LYS A 359 -9.76 -8.82 30.01
CA LYS A 359 -9.32 -7.42 30.09
C LYS A 359 -9.25 -6.94 31.54
N TYR A 360 -10.31 -7.15 32.30
CA TYR A 360 -10.37 -6.70 33.71
C TYR A 360 -9.47 -7.52 34.67
N LEU A 361 -9.06 -8.71 34.27
CA LEU A 361 -8.09 -9.52 35.02
C LEU A 361 -6.62 -9.16 34.68
N GLY A 362 -6.38 -8.06 33.97
CA GLY A 362 -5.02 -7.61 33.64
C GLY A 362 -4.36 -8.46 32.54
N ALA A 363 -5.05 -8.63 31.44
CA ALA A 363 -4.49 -9.35 30.29
C ALA A 363 -3.15 -8.77 29.85
N ALA A 364 -2.20 -9.65 29.51
CA ALA A 364 -0.89 -9.23 29.00
C ALA A 364 -1.04 -8.53 27.65
N ALA A 365 -0.23 -7.49 27.45
CA ALA A 365 -0.08 -6.85 26.16
C ALA A 365 0.53 -7.82 25.14
N ARG A 366 0.08 -7.73 23.90
CA ARG A 366 0.67 -8.46 22.78
C ARG A 366 1.58 -7.53 21.99
N PRO A 367 2.67 -8.05 21.40
CA PRO A 367 3.48 -7.25 20.50
C PRO A 367 2.69 -6.88 19.25
N LEU A 368 3.04 -5.76 18.65
CA LEU A 368 2.58 -5.42 17.30
C LEU A 368 3.04 -6.50 16.31
N VAL A 369 2.22 -6.78 15.33
CA VAL A 369 2.56 -7.71 14.23
C VAL A 369 3.32 -6.94 13.17
N GLN A 370 4.52 -7.40 12.85
CA GLN A 370 5.30 -6.88 11.74
C GLN A 370 4.74 -7.36 10.40
N CYS A 371 4.69 -6.47 9.44
CA CYS A 371 4.23 -6.70 8.08
C CYS A 371 5.26 -6.07 7.13
N ASP A 372 6.00 -6.91 6.44
CA ASP A 372 6.99 -6.47 5.46
C ASP A 372 6.36 -6.37 4.06
N PRO A 373 6.90 -5.53 3.17
CA PRO A 373 6.45 -5.44 1.80
C PRO A 373 6.54 -6.81 1.11
N ALA A 374 5.41 -7.33 0.66
CA ALA A 374 5.31 -8.65 0.03
C ALA A 374 4.90 -8.58 -1.45
N GLY A 375 4.64 -7.36 -1.97
CA GLY A 375 4.23 -7.11 -3.37
C GLY A 375 2.83 -7.60 -3.71
N GLY A 376 2.05 -8.07 -2.72
CA GLY A 376 0.74 -8.67 -2.95
C GLY A 376 -0.41 -7.67 -3.08
N PHE A 377 -0.25 -6.45 -2.54
CA PHE A 377 -1.26 -5.38 -2.54
C PHE A 377 -0.90 -4.22 -3.48
N ALA A 378 0.39 -3.95 -3.71
CA ALA A 378 0.82 -2.83 -4.53
C ALA A 378 0.54 -3.05 -6.03
N ALA A 379 0.73 -4.27 -6.50
CA ALA A 379 0.67 -4.59 -7.92
C ALA A 379 -0.73 -4.85 -8.44
N ASN A 380 -1.72 -5.18 -7.59
CA ASN A 380 -3.02 -5.58 -8.10
C ASN A 380 -4.17 -5.20 -7.19
N GLN A 381 -5.02 -4.46 -7.80
CA GLN A 381 -6.45 -4.41 -7.59
C GLN A 381 -7.02 -5.76 -7.18
N PRO A 382 -8.12 -5.77 -6.44
CA PRO A 382 -8.96 -6.97 -6.23
C PRO A 382 -9.39 -7.67 -7.52
N SER A 383 -9.09 -7.10 -8.69
CA SER A 383 -9.51 -7.53 -10.00
C SER A 383 -9.14 -8.97 -10.39
N GLY A 384 -8.15 -9.57 -9.80
CA GLY A 384 -7.78 -10.95 -10.09
C GLY A 384 -8.18 -11.96 -9.02
N THR A 385 -8.78 -11.53 -7.90
CA THR A 385 -9.00 -12.44 -6.77
C THR A 385 -10.12 -13.44 -6.96
N TYR A 386 -11.13 -13.12 -7.77
CA TYR A 386 -12.22 -14.01 -8.13
C TYR A 386 -11.96 -14.87 -9.38
N ASP A 387 -11.00 -14.48 -10.22
CA ASP A 387 -10.73 -15.14 -11.50
C ASP A 387 -10.48 -16.66 -11.36
N PRO A 388 -9.65 -17.13 -10.41
CA PRO A 388 -9.40 -18.57 -10.24
C PRO A 388 -10.62 -19.39 -9.82
N VAL A 389 -11.65 -18.72 -9.29
CA VAL A 389 -12.86 -19.39 -8.76
C VAL A 389 -14.12 -19.00 -9.52
N ALA A 390 -14.00 -18.27 -10.64
CA ALA A 390 -15.14 -17.78 -11.41
C ALA A 390 -16.12 -18.88 -11.81
N GLU A 391 -15.61 -20.04 -12.23
CA GLU A 391 -16.44 -21.18 -12.61
C GLU A 391 -17.17 -21.81 -11.41
N LEU A 392 -16.48 -21.98 -10.29
CA LEU A 392 -17.10 -22.50 -9.06
C LEU A 392 -18.17 -21.55 -8.54
N TYR A 393 -17.88 -20.23 -8.61
CA TYR A 393 -18.81 -19.20 -8.23
C TYR A 393 -20.06 -19.19 -9.12
N ASP A 394 -19.88 -19.28 -10.45
CA ASP A 394 -20.99 -19.33 -11.40
C ASP A 394 -21.89 -20.55 -11.16
N ARG A 395 -21.31 -21.73 -10.93
CA ARG A 395 -22.09 -22.94 -10.60
C ARG A 395 -22.89 -22.79 -9.31
N ALA A 396 -22.27 -22.25 -8.26
CA ALA A 396 -22.93 -22.06 -6.97
C ALA A 396 -24.06 -21.02 -7.02
N TYR A 397 -23.89 -19.96 -7.81
CA TYR A 397 -24.81 -18.81 -7.84
C TYR A 397 -25.43 -18.56 -9.22
N VAL A 398 -25.60 -19.61 -10.03
CA VAL A 398 -26.27 -19.50 -11.33
C VAL A 398 -27.68 -18.91 -11.22
N ASP A 399 -28.39 -19.22 -10.16
CA ASP A 399 -29.67 -18.61 -9.79
C ASP A 399 -29.53 -17.87 -8.46
N ILE A 400 -29.56 -16.54 -8.51
CA ILE A 400 -29.42 -15.69 -7.33
C ILE A 400 -30.55 -15.86 -6.31
N ARG A 401 -31.70 -16.43 -6.74
CA ARG A 401 -32.86 -16.67 -5.88
C ARG A 401 -32.57 -17.67 -4.74
N VAL A 402 -31.45 -18.42 -4.84
CA VAL A 402 -30.96 -19.26 -3.72
C VAL A 402 -30.63 -18.46 -2.47
N ARG A 403 -30.34 -17.15 -2.63
CA ARG A 403 -30.12 -16.20 -1.55
C ARG A 403 -31.43 -15.61 -1.03
N GLY A 404 -32.37 -16.41 -0.76
CA GLY A 404 -33.78 -16.15 -0.38
C GLY A 404 -34.11 -14.83 0.28
N ALA A 405 -33.44 -14.40 1.35
CA ALA A 405 -33.75 -13.16 2.07
C ALA A 405 -33.28 -11.92 1.29
N GLU A 406 -32.07 -11.97 0.76
CA GLU A 406 -31.45 -10.91 -0.03
C GLU A 406 -32.24 -10.67 -1.33
N TRP A 407 -32.57 -11.75 -2.03
CA TRP A 407 -33.39 -11.67 -3.24
C TRP A 407 -34.78 -11.06 -2.96
N ARG A 408 -35.48 -11.53 -1.92
CA ARG A 408 -36.80 -10.96 -1.55
C ARG A 408 -36.72 -9.49 -1.26
N TRP A 409 -35.66 -9.04 -0.59
CA TRP A 409 -35.46 -7.62 -0.28
C TRP A 409 -35.32 -6.78 -1.56
N VAL A 410 -34.54 -7.26 -2.54
CA VAL A 410 -34.33 -6.56 -3.82
C VAL A 410 -35.61 -6.54 -4.65
N VAL A 411 -36.25 -7.70 -4.85
CA VAL A 411 -37.42 -7.78 -5.74
C VAL A 411 -38.63 -7.01 -5.20
N GLN A 412 -38.83 -6.98 -3.88
CA GLN A 412 -39.89 -6.18 -3.26
C GLN A 412 -39.70 -4.69 -3.54
N ARG A 413 -38.46 -4.20 -3.42
CA ARG A 413 -38.15 -2.79 -3.72
C ARG A 413 -38.21 -2.50 -5.23
N ALA A 414 -37.75 -3.40 -6.05
CA ALA A 414 -37.87 -3.28 -7.50
C ALA A 414 -39.33 -3.17 -7.94
N ALA A 415 -40.21 -3.99 -7.37
CA ALA A 415 -41.65 -3.92 -7.65
C ALA A 415 -42.26 -2.59 -7.19
N GLN A 416 -41.87 -2.07 -6.02
CA GLN A 416 -42.35 -0.79 -5.52
C GLN A 416 -41.91 0.38 -6.41
N VAL A 417 -40.63 0.45 -6.79
CA VAL A 417 -40.12 1.53 -7.65
C VAL A 417 -40.70 1.41 -9.06
N ARG A 418 -40.82 0.19 -9.60
CA ARG A 418 -41.47 -0.06 -10.88
C ARG A 418 -42.91 0.43 -10.90
N ALA A 419 -43.67 0.17 -9.84
CA ALA A 419 -45.05 0.66 -9.71
C ALA A 419 -45.11 2.18 -9.67
N GLN A 420 -44.16 2.84 -9.00
CA GLN A 420 -44.07 4.30 -8.96
C GLN A 420 -43.73 4.92 -10.33
N LEU A 421 -42.87 4.25 -11.09
CA LEU A 421 -42.43 4.73 -12.40
C LEU A 421 -43.39 4.38 -13.55
N GLY A 422 -44.28 3.38 -13.37
CA GLY A 422 -45.18 2.87 -14.41
C GLY A 422 -44.48 2.16 -15.56
N ARG A 423 -43.20 1.83 -15.42
CA ARG A 423 -42.35 1.12 -16.41
C ARG A 423 -41.32 0.27 -15.73
N GLY A 424 -40.58 -0.54 -16.49
CA GLY A 424 -39.43 -1.27 -15.99
C GLY A 424 -38.29 -0.35 -15.54
N LEU A 425 -37.44 -0.87 -14.66
CA LEU A 425 -36.33 -0.12 -14.09
C LEU A 425 -35.14 -0.07 -15.07
N ARG A 426 -34.40 1.03 -15.03
CA ARG A 426 -33.06 1.14 -15.58
C ARG A 426 -32.08 0.94 -14.44
N VAL A 427 -31.31 -0.15 -14.46
CA VAL A 427 -30.49 -0.62 -13.34
C VAL A 427 -29.01 -0.62 -13.71
N LEU A 428 -28.16 -0.13 -12.81
CA LEU A 428 -26.73 -0.36 -12.84
C LEU A 428 -26.34 -1.25 -11.66
N GLU A 429 -25.68 -2.38 -11.92
CA GLU A 429 -25.11 -3.22 -10.86
C GLU A 429 -23.59 -3.06 -10.82
N ILE A 430 -23.03 -2.61 -9.68
CA ILE A 430 -21.59 -2.47 -9.45
C ILE A 430 -21.08 -3.72 -8.74
N GLY A 431 -20.12 -4.42 -9.39
CA GLY A 431 -19.64 -5.73 -8.96
C GLY A 431 -20.64 -6.82 -9.31
N CYS A 432 -21.09 -6.87 -10.56
CA CYS A 432 -22.15 -7.77 -11.01
C CYS A 432 -21.73 -9.25 -11.09
N GLY A 433 -20.44 -9.55 -11.01
CA GLY A 433 -19.92 -10.90 -11.15
C GLY A 433 -20.43 -11.58 -12.44
N THR A 434 -21.06 -12.75 -12.28
CA THR A 434 -21.62 -13.51 -13.41
C THR A 434 -23.01 -13.02 -13.87
N GLY A 435 -23.47 -11.86 -13.41
CA GLY A 435 -24.71 -11.22 -13.81
C GLY A 435 -25.99 -11.88 -13.31
N ALA A 436 -25.91 -12.75 -12.31
CA ALA A 436 -27.04 -13.57 -11.84
C ALA A 436 -28.21 -12.73 -11.30
N LEU A 437 -27.94 -11.60 -10.64
CA LEU A 437 -28.98 -10.71 -10.13
C LEU A 437 -29.72 -10.02 -11.27
N LEU A 438 -29.00 -9.45 -12.23
CA LEU A 438 -29.62 -8.77 -13.37
C LEU A 438 -30.43 -9.73 -14.23
N ARG A 439 -29.95 -10.96 -14.45
CA ARG A 439 -30.75 -11.99 -15.17
C ARG A 439 -32.06 -12.29 -14.45
N ALA A 440 -32.01 -12.51 -13.15
CA ALA A 440 -33.22 -12.78 -12.37
C ALA A 440 -34.22 -11.63 -12.41
N LEU A 441 -33.76 -10.38 -12.36
CA LEU A 441 -34.61 -9.19 -12.50
C LEU A 441 -35.20 -9.06 -13.92
N ASP A 442 -34.44 -9.42 -14.97
CA ASP A 442 -34.92 -9.44 -16.36
C ASP A 442 -35.99 -10.52 -16.57
N GLU A 443 -35.74 -11.75 -16.11
CA GLU A 443 -36.68 -12.86 -16.15
C GLU A 443 -38.00 -12.55 -15.43
N ASP A 444 -37.93 -11.86 -14.28
CA ASP A 444 -39.11 -11.46 -13.52
C ASP A 444 -39.78 -10.17 -14.10
N GLY A 445 -39.31 -9.66 -15.25
CA GLY A 445 -39.86 -8.50 -15.93
C GLY A 445 -39.74 -7.19 -15.14
N MET A 446 -38.74 -7.07 -14.26
CA MET A 446 -38.56 -5.88 -13.42
C MET A 446 -37.82 -4.75 -14.12
N ILE A 447 -37.05 -5.06 -15.18
CA ILE A 447 -36.16 -4.11 -15.82
C ILE A 447 -36.50 -3.88 -17.29
N ASP A 448 -36.28 -2.65 -17.77
CA ASP A 448 -36.31 -2.31 -19.19
C ASP A 448 -34.90 -2.30 -19.78
N PHE A 449 -33.90 -1.98 -18.98
CA PHE A 449 -32.50 -1.95 -19.36
C PHE A 449 -31.60 -2.08 -18.12
N ALA A 450 -30.49 -2.82 -18.24
CA ALA A 450 -29.50 -2.85 -17.18
C ALA A 450 -28.08 -2.96 -17.71
N VAL A 451 -27.16 -2.37 -16.93
CA VAL A 451 -25.72 -2.50 -17.09
C VAL A 451 -25.14 -3.16 -15.85
N GLY A 452 -24.35 -4.21 -16.04
CA GLY A 452 -23.52 -4.79 -15.01
C GLY A 452 -22.07 -4.42 -15.23
N VAL A 453 -21.41 -3.91 -14.20
CA VAL A 453 -19.97 -3.62 -14.24
C VAL A 453 -19.22 -4.49 -13.24
N ASP A 454 -18.07 -5.00 -13.66
CA ASP A 454 -17.16 -5.79 -12.80
C ASP A 454 -15.72 -5.59 -13.25
N CYS A 455 -14.77 -5.83 -12.36
CA CYS A 455 -13.35 -5.77 -12.70
C CYS A 455 -12.81 -7.09 -13.29
N SER A 456 -13.48 -8.22 -13.00
CA SER A 456 -13.08 -9.56 -13.42
C SER A 456 -13.58 -9.89 -14.82
N ALA A 457 -12.64 -10.00 -15.78
CA ALA A 457 -12.99 -10.41 -17.15
C ALA A 457 -13.62 -11.82 -17.21
N PRO A 458 -13.09 -12.86 -16.50
CA PRO A 458 -13.73 -14.19 -16.50
C PRO A 458 -15.16 -14.21 -15.96
N MET A 459 -15.47 -13.36 -14.97
CA MET A 459 -16.83 -13.21 -14.45
C MET A 459 -17.76 -12.60 -15.51
N LEU A 460 -17.31 -11.55 -16.17
CA LEU A 460 -18.08 -10.87 -17.21
C LEU A 460 -18.30 -11.74 -18.45
N ASP A 461 -17.35 -12.59 -18.80
CA ASP A 461 -17.51 -13.53 -19.92
C ASP A 461 -18.63 -14.53 -19.59
N ARG A 462 -18.69 -15.04 -18.35
CA ARG A 462 -19.81 -15.85 -17.89
C ARG A 462 -21.13 -15.08 -17.88
N ALA A 463 -21.12 -13.82 -17.47
CA ALA A 463 -22.31 -12.97 -17.48
C ALA A 463 -22.84 -12.80 -18.91
N ARG A 464 -21.98 -12.51 -19.88
CA ARG A 464 -22.33 -12.38 -21.31
C ARG A 464 -22.86 -13.70 -21.88
N GLU A 465 -22.18 -14.82 -21.63
CA GLU A 465 -22.59 -16.14 -22.08
C GLU A 465 -23.99 -16.49 -21.56
N ARG A 466 -24.23 -16.32 -20.27
CA ARG A 466 -25.50 -16.61 -19.60
C ARG A 466 -26.65 -15.68 -20.01
N SER A 467 -26.32 -14.50 -20.52
CA SER A 467 -27.30 -13.45 -20.88
C SER A 467 -27.40 -13.19 -22.39
N ARG A 468 -26.82 -14.04 -23.24
CA ARG A 468 -26.74 -13.84 -24.68
C ARG A 468 -28.08 -13.61 -25.38
N ASP A 469 -29.16 -14.15 -24.82
CA ASP A 469 -30.50 -14.05 -25.38
C ASP A 469 -31.25 -12.79 -24.90
N SER A 470 -30.72 -12.06 -23.93
CA SER A 470 -31.31 -10.81 -23.44
C SER A 470 -30.78 -9.61 -24.21
N ARG A 471 -31.71 -8.78 -24.74
CA ARG A 471 -31.39 -7.49 -25.35
C ARG A 471 -31.34 -6.34 -24.34
N ARG A 472 -31.72 -6.59 -23.10
CA ARG A 472 -31.83 -5.59 -22.03
C ARG A 472 -30.55 -5.51 -21.17
N LEU A 473 -29.71 -6.57 -21.16
CA LEU A 473 -28.55 -6.66 -20.33
C LEU A 473 -27.27 -6.33 -21.10
N ARG A 474 -26.42 -5.51 -20.49
CA ARG A 474 -25.06 -5.21 -20.98
C ARG A 474 -24.06 -5.40 -19.85
N PHE A 475 -22.84 -5.82 -20.19
CA PHE A 475 -21.77 -6.06 -19.22
C PHE A 475 -20.47 -5.39 -19.68
N GLN A 476 -19.89 -4.59 -18.78
CA GLN A 476 -18.68 -3.80 -19.05
C GLN A 476 -17.63 -4.06 -17.99
N GLN A 477 -16.36 -4.11 -18.41
CA GLN A 477 -15.24 -4.20 -17.49
C GLN A 477 -14.85 -2.81 -17.00
N VAL A 478 -14.56 -2.69 -15.69
CA VAL A 478 -14.06 -1.47 -15.05
C VAL A 478 -12.76 -1.76 -14.32
N HIS A 479 -11.85 -0.78 -14.31
CA HIS A 479 -10.54 -0.92 -13.67
C HIS A 479 -10.33 0.06 -12.51
N GLY A 480 -11.32 0.86 -12.21
CA GLY A 480 -11.29 1.88 -11.17
C GLY A 480 -12.68 2.31 -10.73
N PRO A 481 -12.81 3.39 -9.99
CA PRO A 481 -14.08 3.91 -9.54
C PRO A 481 -14.90 4.54 -10.68
N GLU A 482 -14.26 4.94 -11.77
CA GLU A 482 -14.88 5.62 -12.92
C GLU A 482 -15.75 4.65 -13.70
N LEU A 483 -16.95 5.09 -14.09
CA LEU A 483 -17.93 4.32 -14.80
C LEU A 483 -18.14 4.92 -16.21
N ASP A 484 -17.89 4.13 -17.24
CA ASP A 484 -18.12 4.53 -18.64
C ASP A 484 -19.61 4.39 -19.00
N VAL A 485 -20.44 5.17 -18.31
CA VAL A 485 -21.89 5.26 -18.55
C VAL A 485 -22.34 6.72 -18.41
N PRO A 486 -23.40 7.13 -19.16
CA PRO A 486 -23.90 8.49 -19.10
C PRO A 486 -24.42 8.91 -17.72
N ASP A 487 -24.46 10.23 -17.51
CA ASP A 487 -25.08 10.86 -16.36
C ASP A 487 -26.60 10.62 -16.37
N ASP A 488 -27.20 10.64 -15.17
CA ASP A 488 -28.66 10.63 -14.95
C ASP A 488 -29.40 9.47 -15.67
N GLN A 489 -28.72 8.35 -15.89
CA GLN A 489 -29.26 7.26 -16.69
C GLN A 489 -30.09 6.26 -15.88
N PHE A 490 -29.72 5.97 -14.62
CA PHE A 490 -30.26 4.84 -13.90
C PHE A 490 -31.26 5.24 -12.83
N ASP A 491 -32.35 4.48 -12.72
CA ASP A 491 -33.35 4.62 -11.65
C ASP A 491 -32.87 3.99 -10.35
N VAL A 492 -32.03 2.95 -10.48
CA VAL A 492 -31.44 2.23 -9.36
C VAL A 492 -29.98 1.90 -9.68
N VAL A 493 -29.08 2.24 -8.76
CA VAL A 493 -27.74 1.66 -8.69
C VAL A 493 -27.73 0.65 -7.55
N ILE A 494 -27.31 -0.57 -7.82
CA ILE A 494 -27.21 -1.65 -6.82
C ILE A 494 -25.80 -2.19 -6.72
N SER A 495 -25.34 -2.44 -5.50
CA SER A 495 -24.15 -3.24 -5.23
C SER A 495 -24.57 -4.44 -4.36
N PHE A 496 -24.47 -5.62 -4.96
CA PHE A 496 -24.94 -6.85 -4.32
C PHE A 496 -23.77 -7.74 -3.94
N LEU A 497 -23.44 -7.77 -2.65
CA LEU A 497 -22.33 -8.52 -2.04
C LEU A 497 -20.94 -8.10 -2.53
N SER A 498 -20.82 -6.87 -3.03
CA SER A 498 -19.58 -6.34 -3.63
C SER A 498 -19.16 -4.98 -3.05
N PHE A 499 -20.06 -4.24 -2.36
CA PHE A 499 -19.77 -2.89 -1.87
C PHE A 499 -18.56 -2.82 -0.94
N ARG A 500 -18.29 -3.87 -0.16
CA ARG A 500 -17.12 -3.97 0.72
C ARG A 500 -15.76 -3.90 0.01
N TYR A 501 -15.73 -4.16 -1.30
CA TYR A 501 -14.50 -4.15 -2.11
C TYR A 501 -14.26 -2.82 -2.82
N LEU A 502 -15.25 -1.93 -2.81
CA LEU A 502 -15.20 -0.66 -3.54
C LEU A 502 -14.44 0.40 -2.75
N ASP A 503 -13.82 1.32 -3.48
CA ASP A 503 -13.32 2.58 -2.93
C ASP A 503 -14.51 3.53 -2.74
N TRP A 504 -15.03 3.60 -1.53
CA TRP A 504 -16.37 4.12 -1.29
C TRP A 504 -16.59 5.57 -1.74
N ASP A 505 -15.67 6.48 -1.43
CA ASP A 505 -15.89 7.91 -1.75
C ASP A 505 -15.82 8.20 -3.25
N PRO A 506 -14.81 7.72 -4.01
CA PRO A 506 -14.80 7.90 -5.47
C PRO A 506 -16.00 7.23 -6.15
N VAL A 507 -16.32 5.98 -5.75
CA VAL A 507 -17.48 5.26 -6.33
C VAL A 507 -18.80 5.94 -5.97
N MET A 508 -18.91 6.53 -4.78
CA MET A 508 -20.13 7.27 -4.39
C MET A 508 -20.34 8.53 -5.23
N ALA A 509 -19.27 9.21 -5.64
CA ALA A 509 -19.35 10.33 -6.58
C ALA A 509 -19.93 9.87 -7.93
N GLU A 510 -19.42 8.74 -8.46
CA GLU A 510 -19.92 8.14 -9.70
C GLU A 510 -21.38 7.65 -9.58
N ILE A 511 -21.72 6.98 -8.48
CA ILE A 511 -23.10 6.56 -8.20
C ILE A 511 -24.05 7.74 -8.27
N ARG A 512 -23.67 8.88 -7.69
CA ARG A 512 -24.49 10.10 -7.73
C ARG A 512 -24.58 10.72 -9.12
N ARG A 513 -23.51 10.62 -9.92
CA ARG A 513 -23.47 11.12 -11.30
C ARG A 513 -24.43 10.33 -12.20
N VAL A 514 -24.42 9.01 -12.09
CA VAL A 514 -25.17 8.14 -13.01
C VAL A 514 -26.64 7.92 -12.61
N LEU A 515 -27.01 8.23 -11.35
CA LEU A 515 -28.39 8.14 -10.88
C LEU A 515 -29.25 9.25 -11.46
N ALA A 516 -30.38 8.86 -12.06
CA ALA A 516 -31.40 9.79 -12.50
C ALA A 516 -32.02 10.53 -11.29
N PRO A 517 -32.61 11.72 -11.52
CA PRO A 517 -33.37 12.42 -10.47
C PRO A 517 -34.43 11.53 -9.82
N GLY A 518 -34.42 11.41 -8.50
CA GLY A 518 -35.28 10.47 -7.78
C GLY A 518 -34.78 9.02 -7.77
N GLY A 519 -33.63 8.75 -8.40
CA GLY A 519 -32.99 7.45 -8.39
C GLY A 519 -32.48 7.05 -7.01
N ARG A 520 -32.19 5.78 -6.82
CA ARG A 520 -31.85 5.18 -5.52
C ARG A 520 -30.58 4.37 -5.56
N LEU A 521 -29.83 4.38 -4.46
CA LEU A 521 -28.76 3.44 -4.21
C LEU A 521 -29.27 2.31 -3.31
N TRP A 522 -29.09 1.07 -3.76
CA TRP A 522 -29.29 -0.12 -2.94
C TRP A 522 -27.97 -0.84 -2.71
N VAL A 523 -27.72 -1.20 -1.47
CA VAL A 523 -26.55 -2.01 -1.10
C VAL A 523 -27.02 -3.19 -0.27
N VAL A 524 -26.64 -4.40 -0.71
CA VAL A 524 -26.79 -5.62 0.07
C VAL A 524 -25.40 -6.19 0.28
N ASP A 525 -24.93 -6.33 1.51
CA ASP A 525 -23.57 -6.80 1.74
C ASP A 525 -23.39 -7.56 3.05
N MET A 526 -22.28 -8.29 3.13
CA MET A 526 -21.88 -9.04 4.31
C MET A 526 -21.05 -8.16 5.24
N VAL A 527 -21.36 -8.21 6.53
CA VAL A 527 -20.63 -7.47 7.57
C VAL A 527 -20.22 -8.39 8.72
N ALA A 528 -19.07 -8.07 9.32
CA ALA A 528 -18.57 -8.78 10.49
C ALA A 528 -19.08 -8.10 11.77
N GLN A 529 -19.83 -8.85 12.55
CA GLN A 529 -20.18 -8.45 13.91
C GLN A 529 -20.56 -9.66 14.76
N PRO A 530 -20.23 -9.70 16.06
CA PRO A 530 -20.73 -10.71 16.98
C PRO A 530 -22.25 -10.65 17.13
N VAL A 531 -22.86 -11.80 17.30
CA VAL A 531 -24.32 -11.92 17.52
C VAL A 531 -24.70 -11.23 18.82
N ARG A 532 -25.75 -10.42 18.76
CA ARG A 532 -26.38 -9.79 19.93
C ARG A 532 -27.53 -10.64 20.43
N VAL A 533 -27.80 -10.62 21.73
CA VAL A 533 -28.89 -11.40 22.36
C VAL A 533 -30.24 -11.15 21.65
N ARG A 534 -30.56 -9.92 21.29
CA ARG A 534 -31.79 -9.55 20.55
C ARG A 534 -31.89 -10.15 19.14
N GLU A 535 -30.83 -10.74 18.62
CA GLU A 535 -30.75 -11.28 17.26
C GLU A 535 -30.82 -12.82 17.23
N LEU A 536 -30.97 -13.46 18.38
CA LEU A 536 -31.07 -14.93 18.49
C LEU A 536 -32.23 -15.50 17.64
N GLY A 537 -33.34 -14.76 17.53
CA GLY A 537 -34.45 -15.17 16.65
C GLY A 537 -34.12 -15.10 15.15
N VAL A 538 -33.29 -14.15 14.73
CA VAL A 538 -32.79 -14.06 13.34
C VAL A 538 -31.81 -15.21 13.10
N LEU A 539 -30.91 -15.45 14.03
CA LEU A 539 -29.93 -16.55 13.94
C LEU A 539 -30.64 -17.91 13.81
N ALA A 540 -31.62 -18.17 14.65
CA ALA A 540 -32.38 -19.42 14.60
C ALA A 540 -33.09 -19.60 13.25
N ARG A 541 -33.76 -18.57 12.74
CA ARG A 541 -34.41 -18.58 11.42
C ARG A 541 -33.40 -18.80 10.29
N SER A 542 -32.27 -18.12 10.33
CA SER A 542 -31.20 -18.28 9.33
C SER A 542 -30.66 -19.72 9.33
N THR A 543 -30.42 -20.30 10.51
CA THR A 543 -29.93 -21.66 10.65
C THR A 543 -30.94 -22.65 10.10
N LEU A 544 -32.24 -22.52 10.42
CA LEU A 544 -33.30 -23.36 9.88
C LEU A 544 -33.41 -23.23 8.36
N SER A 545 -33.34 -22.02 7.82
CA SER A 545 -33.33 -21.75 6.37
C SER A 545 -32.15 -22.44 5.68
N HIS A 546 -30.96 -22.38 6.27
CA HIS A 546 -29.78 -23.10 5.74
C HIS A 546 -29.96 -24.62 5.73
N LEU A 547 -30.50 -25.20 6.81
CA LEU A 547 -30.78 -26.63 6.88
C LEU A 547 -31.84 -27.04 5.83
N GLN A 548 -32.87 -26.24 5.67
CA GLN A 548 -33.91 -26.47 4.67
C GLN A 548 -33.31 -26.38 3.25
N THR A 549 -32.49 -25.35 2.95
CA THR A 549 -31.84 -25.20 1.65
C THR A 549 -30.93 -26.38 1.32
N ARG A 550 -30.18 -26.91 2.29
CA ARG A 550 -29.37 -28.12 2.10
C ARG A 550 -30.21 -29.34 1.72
N ARG A 551 -31.41 -29.46 2.28
CA ARG A 551 -32.32 -30.60 1.98
C ARG A 551 -33.04 -30.41 0.65
N THR A 552 -33.49 -29.22 0.34
CA THR A 552 -34.30 -28.93 -0.86
C THR A 552 -33.48 -28.66 -2.11
N ARG A 553 -32.21 -28.24 -1.95
CA ARG A 553 -31.29 -27.89 -3.05
C ARG A 553 -29.90 -28.52 -2.84
N PRO A 554 -29.78 -29.86 -2.90
CA PRO A 554 -28.54 -30.57 -2.58
C PRO A 554 -27.38 -30.19 -3.51
N GLN A 555 -27.65 -29.92 -4.80
CA GLN A 555 -26.64 -29.49 -5.77
C GLN A 555 -26.05 -28.14 -5.38
N PHE A 556 -26.87 -27.14 -5.06
CA PHE A 556 -26.40 -25.85 -4.57
C PHE A 556 -25.52 -26.02 -3.32
N ALA A 557 -25.91 -26.87 -2.39
CA ALA A 557 -25.14 -27.12 -1.17
C ALA A 557 -23.76 -27.73 -1.47
N ALA A 558 -23.69 -28.62 -2.46
CA ALA A 558 -22.46 -29.24 -2.92
C ALA A 558 -21.54 -28.21 -3.61
N ASP A 559 -22.08 -27.41 -4.55
CA ASP A 559 -21.34 -26.39 -5.28
C ASP A 559 -20.83 -25.27 -4.34
N LEU A 560 -21.66 -24.85 -3.38
CA LEU A 560 -21.26 -23.88 -2.36
C LEU A 560 -20.14 -24.44 -1.47
N THR A 561 -20.20 -25.72 -1.11
CA THR A 561 -19.12 -26.36 -0.33
C THR A 561 -17.84 -26.40 -1.14
N ALA A 562 -17.90 -26.82 -2.41
CA ALA A 562 -16.74 -26.85 -3.29
C ALA A 562 -16.09 -25.45 -3.44
N LEU A 563 -16.89 -24.40 -3.61
CA LEU A 563 -16.42 -23.01 -3.67
C LEU A 563 -15.76 -22.58 -2.35
N THR A 564 -16.46 -22.74 -1.22
CA THR A 564 -16.02 -22.19 0.07
C THR A 564 -14.83 -22.93 0.69
N THR A 565 -14.55 -24.13 0.25
CA THR A 565 -13.37 -24.91 0.66
C THR A 565 -12.21 -24.82 -0.32
N HIS A 566 -12.39 -24.17 -1.48
CA HIS A 566 -11.34 -24.05 -2.48
C HIS A 566 -10.17 -23.19 -1.96
N PRO A 567 -8.90 -23.61 -2.15
CA PRO A 567 -7.75 -22.89 -1.63
C PRO A 567 -7.68 -21.42 -2.10
N ASP A 568 -8.01 -21.14 -3.35
CA ASP A 568 -7.98 -19.78 -3.88
C ASP A 568 -9.12 -18.91 -3.35
N TRP A 569 -10.28 -19.50 -3.04
CA TRP A 569 -11.34 -18.81 -2.30
C TRP A 569 -10.87 -18.41 -0.90
N LEU A 570 -10.19 -19.30 -0.19
CA LEU A 570 -9.65 -19.01 1.14
C LEU A 570 -8.55 -17.94 1.10
N LYS A 571 -7.67 -17.97 0.08
CA LYS A 571 -6.68 -16.92 -0.14
C LYS A 571 -7.33 -15.56 -0.43
N MET A 572 -8.35 -15.53 -1.27
CA MET A 572 -9.11 -14.32 -1.56
C MET A 572 -9.77 -13.76 -0.30
N LEU A 573 -10.43 -14.57 0.51
CA LEU A 573 -11.03 -14.12 1.77
C LEU A 573 -9.99 -13.61 2.79
N ALA A 574 -8.81 -14.19 2.81
CA ALA A 574 -7.73 -13.71 3.68
C ALA A 574 -7.26 -12.30 3.28
N ARG A 575 -7.23 -12.00 1.99
CA ARG A 575 -6.89 -10.67 1.45
C ARG A 575 -8.03 -9.65 1.54
N ASN A 576 -9.27 -10.13 1.52
CA ASN A 576 -10.47 -9.30 1.53
C ASN A 576 -11.34 -9.58 2.76
N PRO A 577 -10.91 -9.19 3.96
CA PRO A 577 -11.69 -9.43 5.17
C PRO A 577 -13.04 -8.69 5.11
N ILE A 578 -14.03 -9.29 5.74
CA ILE A 578 -15.38 -8.71 5.82
C ILE A 578 -15.32 -7.47 6.72
N ARG A 579 -15.80 -6.32 6.22
CA ARG A 579 -15.86 -5.06 6.96
C ARG A 579 -16.77 -5.16 8.18
N ALA A 580 -16.50 -4.35 9.18
CA ALA A 580 -17.35 -4.28 10.36
C ALA A 580 -18.67 -3.55 10.06
N GLU A 581 -19.77 -3.99 10.69
CA GLU A 581 -21.11 -3.38 10.53
C GLU A 581 -21.11 -1.88 10.83
N HIS A 582 -20.32 -1.45 11.80
CA HIS A 582 -20.28 -0.04 12.20
C HIS A 582 -19.75 0.87 11.09
N GLU A 583 -18.83 0.39 10.23
CA GLU A 583 -18.31 1.16 9.09
C GLU A 583 -19.44 1.51 8.12
N TYR A 584 -20.28 0.53 7.76
CA TYR A 584 -21.47 0.74 6.93
C TYR A 584 -22.46 1.74 7.58
N ARG A 585 -22.71 1.57 8.88
CA ARG A 585 -23.61 2.48 9.59
C ARG A 585 -23.15 3.93 9.54
N TRP A 586 -21.88 4.17 9.77
CA TRP A 586 -21.34 5.53 9.73
C TRP A 586 -21.31 6.08 8.33
N TYR A 587 -20.84 5.27 7.39
CA TYR A 587 -20.74 5.71 6.02
C TYR A 587 -22.08 6.14 5.45
N PHE A 588 -23.10 5.30 5.60
CA PHE A 588 -24.42 5.64 5.10
C PHE A 588 -25.10 6.73 5.91
N ALA A 589 -25.03 6.71 7.24
CA ALA A 589 -25.61 7.77 8.06
C ALA A 589 -25.01 9.17 7.77
N SER A 590 -23.72 9.23 7.43
CA SER A 590 -23.07 10.49 7.09
C SER A 590 -23.47 11.04 5.72
N ARG A 591 -23.77 10.18 4.77
CA ARG A 591 -24.07 10.57 3.37
C ARG A 591 -25.56 10.60 3.06
N PHE A 592 -26.36 9.89 3.86
CA PHE A 592 -27.81 9.77 3.72
C PHE A 592 -28.46 9.93 5.10
N PRO A 593 -28.55 11.16 5.62
CA PRO A 593 -29.14 11.42 6.93
C PRO A 593 -30.57 10.89 7.05
N GLY A 594 -30.89 10.28 8.18
CA GLY A 594 -32.22 9.70 8.43
C GLY A 594 -32.44 8.29 7.88
N THR A 595 -31.47 7.73 7.15
CA THR A 595 -31.52 6.35 6.66
C THR A 595 -30.73 5.41 7.58
N GLY A 596 -30.97 4.10 7.43
CA GLY A 596 -30.25 3.10 8.22
C GLY A 596 -30.11 1.79 7.47
N ILE A 597 -29.26 0.90 8.00
CA ILE A 597 -29.11 -0.45 7.46
C ILE A 597 -30.11 -1.42 8.12
N GLU A 598 -30.64 -2.33 7.33
CA GLU A 598 -31.53 -3.41 7.73
C GLU A 598 -30.73 -4.71 7.87
N LEU A 599 -31.06 -5.54 8.88
CA LEU A 599 -30.49 -6.87 9.03
C LEU A 599 -31.35 -7.89 8.29
N LEU A 600 -30.79 -8.54 7.27
CA LEU A 600 -31.48 -9.60 6.50
C LEU A 600 -31.26 -10.98 7.08
N THR A 601 -29.98 -11.37 7.25
CA THR A 601 -29.61 -12.67 7.79
C THR A 601 -28.44 -12.55 8.78
N ALA A 602 -28.31 -13.53 9.67
CA ALA A 602 -27.21 -13.59 10.62
C ALA A 602 -26.71 -15.03 10.80
N THR A 603 -25.40 -15.19 10.85
CA THR A 603 -24.72 -16.40 11.31
C THR A 603 -23.98 -16.09 12.62
N SER A 604 -23.26 -17.06 13.17
CA SER A 604 -22.47 -16.85 14.40
C SER A 604 -21.41 -15.74 14.28
N THR A 605 -20.90 -15.51 13.07
CA THR A 605 -19.76 -14.58 12.84
C THR A 605 -20.03 -13.50 11.82
N GLN A 606 -21.04 -13.66 10.97
CA GLN A 606 -21.33 -12.79 9.83
C GLN A 606 -22.81 -12.44 9.77
N ARG A 607 -23.09 -11.30 9.17
CA ARG A 607 -24.43 -10.81 8.89
C ARG A 607 -24.52 -10.37 7.45
N VAL A 608 -25.71 -10.44 6.88
CA VAL A 608 -26.05 -9.73 5.65
C VAL A 608 -26.96 -8.57 6.02
N VAL A 609 -26.54 -7.39 5.63
CA VAL A 609 -27.29 -6.15 5.81
C VAL A 609 -27.70 -5.59 4.47
N ALA A 610 -28.76 -4.80 4.48
CA ALA A 610 -29.24 -4.08 3.31
C ALA A 610 -29.41 -2.60 3.62
N PHE A 611 -29.28 -1.78 2.60
CA PHE A 611 -29.41 -0.33 2.65
C PHE A 611 -30.17 0.16 1.42
N ASP A 612 -31.10 1.10 1.63
CA ASP A 612 -31.79 1.86 0.60
C ASP A 612 -31.65 3.36 0.93
N SER A 613 -31.03 4.10 0.03
CA SER A 613 -30.86 5.56 0.20
C SER A 613 -32.17 6.33 0.22
N GLY A 614 -33.28 5.72 -0.21
CA GLY A 614 -34.45 6.46 -0.64
C GLY A 614 -34.20 7.22 -1.96
N PRO A 615 -35.21 7.94 -2.47
CA PRO A 615 -35.07 8.74 -3.68
C PRO A 615 -34.11 9.92 -3.44
N LEU A 616 -33.09 10.05 -4.30
CA LEU A 616 -32.11 11.13 -4.18
C LEU A 616 -32.62 12.39 -4.89
N PRO A 617 -32.49 13.57 -4.28
CA PRO A 617 -32.92 14.82 -4.89
C PRO A 617 -32.11 15.16 -6.15
N LYS A 618 -32.71 15.95 -7.04
CA LYS A 618 -32.05 16.47 -8.23
C LYS A 618 -30.98 17.49 -7.83
N GLY A 619 -29.76 17.27 -8.20
CA GLY A 619 -28.71 18.28 -8.06
C GLY A 619 -27.32 17.71 -7.89
N ARG A 620 -26.46 17.99 -8.87
CA ARG A 620 -25.02 17.72 -8.92
C ARG A 620 -24.19 18.45 -7.87
N THR A 621 -24.77 19.31 -7.05
CA THR A 621 -24.04 20.36 -6.33
C THR A 621 -24.38 20.51 -4.87
N ALA A 622 -24.69 19.41 -4.18
CA ALA A 622 -24.13 19.39 -2.85
C ALA A 622 -22.75 18.73 -3.03
N PRO A 623 -21.66 19.49 -3.04
CA PRO A 623 -20.40 18.86 -2.71
C PRO A 623 -20.66 18.06 -1.45
N LEU A 624 -19.91 16.99 -1.22
CA LEU A 624 -19.71 16.45 0.12
C LEU A 624 -19.05 17.57 0.95
N THR A 625 -19.71 18.70 1.07
CA THR A 625 -19.41 19.72 2.04
C THR A 625 -19.87 19.12 3.33
N TYR A 626 -18.91 18.48 3.95
CA TYR A 626 -18.93 18.29 5.38
C TYR A 626 -19.31 19.63 6.00
N PRO A 627 -20.43 19.74 6.72
CA PRO A 627 -20.74 20.94 7.44
C PRO A 627 -19.70 21.22 8.50
#